data_c64cc2da7c5d87a959d2fb462cf6878c
#
_entry.id   c64cc2da7c5d87a959d2fb462cf6878c
#
_cell.length_a   1.000
_cell.length_b   1.000
_cell.length_c   1.000
_cell.angle_alpha   90.00
_cell.angle_beta   90.00
_cell.angle_gamma   90.00
#
_symmetry.space_group_name_H-M   'P 1'
#
loop_
_entity.id
_entity.type
_entity.pdbx_description
1 polymer ?
#
loop_
_entity_poly.entity_id
_entity_poly.type
_entity_poly.pdbx_seq_one_letter_code
_entity_poly.pdbx_strand_id
1 'polypeptide(L)'
;MNHKKFMDIERIKENIIGGFEVGNHIVIQEKIDGANAAIRYDSETNTVVAQSRKNILNISNNLRGFYEWTQTLNADKVREVLGDNLILFGEWLVPHSVKYPNDKYNHAYFYDIYDTATESYLAQNIVKEKVDALSLIYVPVFYDGLFESWEHCYSFVGKTEMGGEYGEGIVIKNQTKLNDPNSRTPYYIKIVGEKFQETHEHHKKEVSPEQIKALEENKILCETIVTEARVTKILHKLVDEGILPENWGASEMPIVARNLCKRVFEDCQKEEPETTAKIENFGKVANSICMSIARKLI
;
A
#
# COMPACT_ATOMS: atom_id res chain seq x y z
N MET A 1 -24.60 -10.78 -1.50
CA MET A 1 -23.41 -9.93 -1.73
C MET A 1 -22.13 -10.64 -1.27
N ASN A 2 -20.99 -10.56 -1.99
CA ASN A 2 -19.80 -11.35 -1.68
C ASN A 2 -18.90 -10.67 -0.61
N HIS A 3 -18.18 -11.50 0.17
CA HIS A 3 -17.15 -11.05 1.10
C HIS A 3 -16.01 -10.33 0.34
N LYS A 4 -15.52 -9.21 0.87
CA LYS A 4 -14.33 -8.51 0.37
C LYS A 4 -13.24 -8.51 1.43
N LYS A 5 -12.13 -9.19 1.15
CA LYS A 5 -10.94 -9.13 2.00
C LYS A 5 -10.28 -7.75 1.87
N PHE A 6 -9.85 -7.16 3.01
CA PHE A 6 -8.94 -6.01 2.97
C PHE A 6 -7.62 -6.42 2.32
N MET A 7 -7.02 -5.52 1.55
CA MET A 7 -5.75 -5.79 0.88
C MET A 7 -4.64 -6.10 1.89
N ASP A 8 -3.64 -6.86 1.44
CA ASP A 8 -2.44 -7.09 2.22
C ASP A 8 -1.51 -5.87 2.10
N ILE A 9 -1.29 -5.18 3.23
CA ILE A 9 -0.34 -4.06 3.27
C ILE A 9 1.07 -4.63 3.32
N GLU A 10 1.89 -4.20 2.37
CA GLU A 10 3.27 -4.65 2.26
C GLU A 10 4.16 -4.02 3.34
N ARG A 11 5.22 -4.74 3.73
CA ARG A 11 6.33 -4.14 4.47
C ARG A 11 7.18 -3.33 3.51
N ILE A 12 8.00 -2.43 4.06
CA ILE A 12 8.93 -1.64 3.25
C ILE A 12 9.91 -2.56 2.52
N LYS A 13 10.01 -2.40 1.18
CA LYS A 13 10.86 -3.19 0.28
C LYS A 13 11.32 -2.28 -0.86
N GLU A 14 12.44 -2.65 -1.50
CA GLU A 14 13.01 -1.92 -2.64
C GLU A 14 11.99 -1.57 -3.75
N ASN A 15 11.12 -2.52 -4.10
CA ASN A 15 10.14 -2.33 -5.18
C ASN A 15 8.98 -1.40 -4.83
N ILE A 16 8.80 -1.05 -3.55
CA ILE A 16 7.72 -0.19 -3.08
C ILE A 16 8.21 1.23 -2.78
N ILE A 17 9.50 1.39 -2.44
CA ILE A 17 10.11 2.69 -2.15
C ILE A 17 9.86 3.69 -3.28
N GLY A 18 9.98 3.26 -4.54
CA GLY A 18 9.70 4.11 -5.71
C GLY A 18 8.24 4.55 -5.88
N GLY A 19 7.33 4.05 -5.04
CA GLY A 19 5.95 4.56 -4.94
C GLY A 19 5.83 5.80 -4.05
N PHE A 20 6.91 6.22 -3.36
CA PHE A 20 6.93 7.40 -2.48
C PHE A 20 8.04 8.34 -2.94
N GLU A 21 7.67 9.56 -3.30
CA GLU A 21 8.56 10.61 -3.80
C GLU A 21 8.33 11.87 -2.97
N VAL A 22 9.40 12.66 -2.76
CA VAL A 22 9.29 13.96 -2.09
C VAL A 22 8.22 14.80 -2.80
N GLY A 23 7.30 15.36 -2.01
CA GLY A 23 6.16 16.11 -2.53
C GLY A 23 4.88 15.28 -2.77
N ASN A 24 4.93 13.94 -2.65
CA ASN A 24 3.68 13.18 -2.58
C ASN A 24 2.95 13.48 -1.27
N HIS A 25 1.65 13.62 -1.32
CA HIS A 25 0.81 13.72 -0.12
C HIS A 25 0.67 12.34 0.52
N ILE A 26 1.01 12.23 1.79
CA ILE A 26 0.91 10.98 2.57
C ILE A 26 0.10 11.19 3.84
N VAL A 27 -0.49 10.09 4.31
CA VAL A 27 -1.08 9.99 5.65
C VAL A 27 -0.38 8.87 6.40
N ILE A 28 0.08 9.15 7.61
CA ILE A 28 0.69 8.18 8.53
C ILE A 28 -0.29 7.92 9.67
N GLN A 29 -0.77 6.69 9.74
CA GLN A 29 -1.72 6.24 10.76
C GLN A 29 -1.05 5.32 11.77
N GLU A 30 -1.54 5.34 13.01
CA GLU A 30 -1.16 4.33 14.00
C GLU A 30 -1.63 2.95 13.54
N LYS A 31 -0.73 1.99 13.55
CA LYS A 31 -1.08 0.59 13.31
C LYS A 31 -1.57 -0.02 14.62
N ILE A 32 -2.88 -0.23 14.71
CA ILE A 32 -3.53 -0.83 15.87
C ILE A 32 -3.46 -2.36 15.78
N ASP A 33 -3.14 -3.02 16.89
CA ASP A 33 -3.06 -4.48 17.01
C ASP A 33 -4.37 -5.05 17.56
N GLY A 34 -5.27 -5.43 16.67
CA GLY A 34 -6.56 -6.01 16.98
C GLY A 34 -6.97 -7.07 15.96
N ALA A 35 -8.23 -7.12 15.63
CA ALA A 35 -8.79 -8.02 14.63
C ALA A 35 -9.37 -7.23 13.45
N ASN A 36 -8.88 -7.51 12.23
CA ASN A 36 -9.41 -6.87 11.01
C ASN A 36 -10.92 -7.09 10.89
N ALA A 37 -11.65 -6.00 10.76
CA ALA A 37 -13.09 -5.94 10.75
C ALA A 37 -13.58 -5.01 9.63
N ALA A 38 -14.81 -5.21 9.17
CA ALA A 38 -15.44 -4.28 8.24
C ALA A 38 -16.95 -4.28 8.40
N ILE A 39 -17.55 -3.15 8.03
CA ILE A 39 -19.01 -3.00 7.93
C ILE A 39 -19.39 -2.50 6.55
N ARG A 40 -20.60 -2.87 6.14
CA ARG A 40 -21.28 -2.33 4.96
C ARG A 40 -22.78 -2.41 5.14
N TYR A 41 -23.51 -1.67 4.34
CA TYR A 41 -24.95 -1.82 4.24
C TYR A 41 -25.33 -2.95 3.26
N ASP A 42 -26.40 -3.64 3.54
CA ASP A 42 -27.03 -4.61 2.64
C ASP A 42 -28.49 -4.19 2.36
N SER A 43 -28.75 -3.79 1.12
CA SER A 43 -30.07 -3.33 0.68
C SER A 43 -31.11 -4.45 0.56
N GLU A 44 -30.70 -5.70 0.40
CA GLU A 44 -31.62 -6.84 0.31
C GLU A 44 -32.25 -7.15 1.66
N THR A 45 -31.46 -7.04 2.73
CA THR A 45 -31.90 -7.34 4.09
C THR A 45 -32.18 -6.09 4.94
N ASN A 46 -31.83 -4.92 4.44
CA ASN A 46 -31.89 -3.63 5.16
C ASN A 46 -31.14 -3.67 6.50
N THR A 47 -29.94 -4.28 6.50
CA THR A 47 -29.13 -4.47 7.70
C THR A 47 -27.68 -4.04 7.51
N VAL A 48 -26.97 -3.88 8.63
CA VAL A 48 -25.52 -3.72 8.64
C VAL A 48 -24.88 -5.11 8.63
N VAL A 49 -24.08 -5.39 7.60
CA VAL A 49 -23.31 -6.63 7.49
C VAL A 49 -21.93 -6.43 8.09
N ALA A 50 -21.58 -7.30 9.02
CA ALA A 50 -20.25 -7.38 9.64
C ALA A 50 -19.37 -8.39 8.92
N GLN A 51 -18.09 -8.06 8.74
CA GLN A 51 -17.08 -8.94 8.14
C GLN A 51 -15.81 -8.99 8.99
N SER A 52 -15.16 -10.14 9.00
CA SER A 52 -13.77 -10.30 9.41
C SER A 52 -12.87 -10.36 8.18
N ARG A 53 -11.56 -10.58 8.38
CA ARG A 53 -10.60 -10.76 7.27
C ARG A 53 -10.99 -11.84 6.28
N LYS A 54 -11.72 -12.89 6.71
CA LYS A 54 -12.01 -14.06 5.89
C LYS A 54 -13.49 -14.37 5.72
N ASN A 55 -14.35 -13.89 6.61
CA ASN A 55 -15.73 -14.34 6.71
C ASN A 55 -16.71 -13.18 6.86
N ILE A 56 -17.91 -13.35 6.33
CA ILE A 56 -19.09 -12.62 6.79
C ILE A 56 -19.46 -13.16 8.18
N LEU A 57 -19.71 -12.28 9.12
CA LEU A 57 -19.96 -12.63 10.51
C LEU A 57 -21.44 -12.87 10.81
N ASN A 58 -21.70 -13.62 11.85
CA ASN A 58 -23.01 -13.91 12.40
C ASN A 58 -22.87 -14.25 13.89
N ILE A 59 -23.97 -14.58 14.55
CA ILE A 59 -23.98 -14.88 15.99
C ILE A 59 -23.06 -16.03 16.40
N SER A 60 -22.87 -17.03 15.52
CA SER A 60 -22.00 -18.19 15.80
C SER A 60 -20.53 -17.93 15.46
N ASN A 61 -20.25 -16.92 14.62
CA ASN A 61 -18.92 -16.47 14.24
C ASN A 61 -18.85 -14.95 14.34
N ASN A 62 -18.70 -14.45 15.56
CA ASN A 62 -18.99 -13.07 15.91
C ASN A 62 -17.76 -12.15 16.05
N LEU A 63 -16.56 -12.67 15.80
CA LEU A 63 -15.29 -11.93 15.96
C LEU A 63 -15.17 -11.27 17.35
N ARG A 64 -15.35 -12.06 18.42
CA ARG A 64 -15.16 -11.61 19.81
C ARG A 64 -16.03 -10.39 20.17
N GLY A 65 -17.30 -10.39 19.71
CA GLY A 65 -18.28 -9.35 20.02
C GLY A 65 -18.45 -8.27 18.95
N PHE A 66 -17.66 -8.28 17.88
CA PHE A 66 -17.80 -7.30 16.80
C PHE A 66 -19.18 -7.40 16.10
N TYR A 67 -19.64 -8.63 15.82
CA TYR A 67 -20.95 -8.83 15.18
C TYR A 67 -22.06 -8.21 16.03
N GLU A 68 -22.12 -8.51 17.34
CA GLU A 68 -23.13 -7.97 18.24
C GLU A 68 -23.06 -6.44 18.30
N TRP A 69 -21.85 -5.88 18.35
CA TRP A 69 -21.67 -4.43 18.31
C TRP A 69 -22.23 -3.84 17.01
N THR A 70 -22.01 -4.47 15.86
CA THR A 70 -22.54 -3.93 14.58
C THR A 70 -24.06 -3.92 14.51
N GLN A 71 -24.73 -4.83 15.23
CA GLN A 71 -26.21 -4.86 15.31
C GLN A 71 -26.79 -3.69 16.14
N THR A 72 -25.95 -2.95 16.87
CA THR A 72 -26.38 -1.72 17.57
C THR A 72 -26.31 -0.48 16.68
N LEU A 73 -25.72 -0.58 15.49
CA LEU A 73 -25.61 0.54 14.56
C LEU A 73 -26.95 0.83 13.89
N ASN A 74 -27.23 2.13 13.65
CA ASN A 74 -28.41 2.54 12.91
C ASN A 74 -28.23 2.22 11.41
N ALA A 75 -28.94 1.23 10.90
CA ALA A 75 -28.85 0.77 9.52
C ALA A 75 -29.21 1.87 8.50
N ASP A 76 -30.20 2.72 8.79
CA ASP A 76 -30.57 3.82 7.91
C ASP A 76 -29.43 4.85 7.80
N LYS A 77 -28.74 5.12 8.91
CA LYS A 77 -27.59 6.02 8.90
C LYS A 77 -26.39 5.43 8.15
N VAL A 78 -26.13 4.13 8.32
CA VAL A 78 -25.11 3.41 7.57
C VAL A 78 -25.43 3.43 6.08
N ARG A 79 -26.70 3.22 5.70
CA ARG A 79 -27.16 3.34 4.31
C ARG A 79 -26.95 4.74 3.75
N GLU A 80 -27.33 5.78 4.50
CA GLU A 80 -27.18 7.19 4.07
C GLU A 80 -25.71 7.52 3.75
N VAL A 81 -24.76 7.03 4.57
CA VAL A 81 -23.34 7.40 4.49
C VAL A 81 -22.56 6.49 3.55
N LEU A 82 -22.78 5.17 3.59
CA LEU A 82 -22.02 4.19 2.83
C LEU A 82 -22.74 3.75 1.53
N GLY A 83 -24.06 3.88 1.44
CA GLY A 83 -24.82 3.35 0.31
C GLY A 83 -24.59 1.84 0.13
N ASP A 84 -24.84 1.34 -1.08
CA ASP A 84 -24.75 -0.09 -1.41
C ASP A 84 -23.33 -0.55 -1.82
N ASN A 85 -22.43 0.38 -2.13
CA ASN A 85 -21.15 0.07 -2.76
C ASN A 85 -19.94 0.19 -1.83
N LEU A 86 -20.06 0.92 -0.72
CA LEU A 86 -18.93 1.18 0.16
C LEU A 86 -18.80 0.14 1.27
N ILE A 87 -17.55 -0.31 1.47
CA ILE A 87 -17.16 -1.19 2.57
C ILE A 87 -16.18 -0.41 3.45
N LEU A 88 -16.57 -0.18 4.71
CA LEU A 88 -15.75 0.52 5.68
C LEU A 88 -14.94 -0.48 6.49
N PHE A 89 -13.61 -0.42 6.34
CA PHE A 89 -12.64 -1.28 7.02
C PHE A 89 -12.07 -0.64 8.28
N GLY A 90 -11.86 -1.46 9.29
CA GLY A 90 -11.32 -1.05 10.57
C GLY A 90 -10.63 -2.20 11.31
N GLU A 91 -10.19 -1.88 12.51
CA GLU A 91 -9.65 -2.82 13.48
C GLU A 91 -10.57 -2.90 14.67
N TRP A 92 -11.10 -4.08 14.97
CA TRP A 92 -11.83 -4.37 16.20
C TRP A 92 -10.84 -4.62 17.31
N LEU A 93 -10.74 -3.68 18.26
CA LEU A 93 -9.72 -3.76 19.28
C LEU A 93 -10.10 -4.75 20.38
N VAL A 94 -9.41 -5.86 20.38
CA VAL A 94 -9.47 -6.93 21.37
C VAL A 94 -8.04 -7.27 21.80
N PRO A 95 -7.82 -7.84 23.00
CA PRO A 95 -6.47 -8.13 23.47
C PRO A 95 -5.67 -9.01 22.50
N HIS A 96 -4.52 -8.49 22.07
CA HIS A 96 -3.50 -9.15 21.25
C HIS A 96 -2.11 -8.93 21.86
N SER A 97 -1.08 -8.73 21.03
CA SER A 97 0.31 -8.58 21.48
C SER A 97 0.56 -7.23 22.15
N VAL A 98 -0.01 -6.16 21.61
CA VAL A 98 0.08 -4.81 22.19
C VAL A 98 -0.91 -4.65 23.34
N LYS A 99 -0.47 -4.00 24.42
CA LYS A 99 -1.31 -3.68 25.58
C LYS A 99 -1.81 -2.24 25.49
N TYR A 100 -3.12 -2.10 25.43
CA TYR A 100 -3.80 -0.81 25.46
C TYR A 100 -4.52 -0.59 26.78
N PRO A 101 -4.88 0.66 27.16
CA PRO A 101 -5.77 0.94 28.26
C PRO A 101 -7.12 0.23 28.11
N ASN A 102 -7.72 -0.18 29.22
CA ASN A 102 -8.94 -0.99 29.21
C ASN A 102 -10.14 -0.31 28.50
N ASP A 103 -10.22 1.00 28.56
CA ASP A 103 -11.26 1.82 27.90
C ASP A 103 -11.13 1.85 26.38
N LYS A 104 -10.04 1.38 25.81
CA LYS A 104 -9.82 1.31 24.36
C LYS A 104 -10.35 0.02 23.73
N TYR A 105 -10.47 -1.04 24.52
CA TYR A 105 -10.95 -2.34 24.01
C TYR A 105 -12.47 -2.33 23.73
N ASN A 106 -12.87 -3.26 22.88
CA ASN A 106 -14.26 -3.42 22.39
C ASN A 106 -14.79 -2.19 21.66
N HIS A 107 -13.88 -1.49 20.95
CA HIS A 107 -14.21 -0.43 19.99
C HIS A 107 -13.63 -0.77 18.63
N ALA A 108 -14.30 -0.29 17.57
CA ALA A 108 -13.83 -0.39 16.20
C ALA A 108 -13.16 0.92 15.79
N TYR A 109 -11.92 0.83 15.29
CA TYR A 109 -11.14 1.96 14.80
C TYR A 109 -11.03 1.84 13.28
N PHE A 110 -11.69 2.72 12.55
CA PHE A 110 -11.81 2.64 11.10
C PHE A 110 -10.68 3.38 10.40
N TYR A 111 -10.24 2.85 9.25
CA TYR A 111 -9.06 3.37 8.57
C TYR A 111 -9.14 3.41 7.04
N ASP A 112 -10.04 2.67 6.39
CA ASP A 112 -10.18 2.69 4.93
C ASP A 112 -11.62 2.42 4.48
N ILE A 113 -11.96 2.92 3.29
CA ILE A 113 -13.18 2.57 2.57
C ILE A 113 -12.80 2.06 1.18
N TYR A 114 -13.37 0.92 0.81
CA TYR A 114 -13.32 0.37 -0.53
C TYR A 114 -14.65 0.57 -1.24
N ASP A 115 -14.61 1.11 -2.43
CA ASP A 115 -15.77 1.24 -3.31
C ASP A 115 -15.80 0.05 -4.29
N THR A 116 -16.86 -0.76 -4.20
CA THR A 116 -17.06 -1.94 -5.06
C THR A 116 -17.48 -1.59 -6.48
N ALA A 117 -17.99 -0.36 -6.71
CA ALA A 117 -18.40 0.09 -8.05
C ALA A 117 -17.20 0.54 -8.88
N THR A 118 -16.23 1.21 -8.26
CA THR A 118 -15.00 1.69 -8.90
C THR A 118 -13.81 0.77 -8.68
N GLU A 119 -13.97 -0.26 -7.85
CA GLU A 119 -12.92 -1.22 -7.43
C GLU A 119 -11.68 -0.53 -6.84
N SER A 120 -11.87 0.57 -6.12
CA SER A 120 -10.79 1.40 -5.59
C SER A 120 -10.98 1.76 -4.12
N TYR A 121 -9.89 2.17 -3.47
CA TYR A 121 -9.92 2.75 -2.11
C TYR A 121 -10.15 4.26 -2.19
N LEU A 122 -10.90 4.80 -1.23
CA LEU A 122 -11.17 6.24 -1.14
C LEU A 122 -9.99 6.98 -0.48
N ALA A 123 -9.85 8.25 -0.83
CA ALA A 123 -8.89 9.15 -0.19
C ALA A 123 -9.19 9.32 1.31
N GLN A 124 -8.14 9.48 2.12
CA GLN A 124 -8.26 9.43 3.57
C GLN A 124 -9.09 10.58 4.17
N ASN A 125 -9.13 11.73 3.53
CA ASN A 125 -10.05 12.83 3.92
C ASN A 125 -11.53 12.41 3.76
N ILE A 126 -11.87 11.69 2.69
CA ILE A 126 -13.24 11.17 2.46
C ILE A 126 -13.55 10.04 3.44
N VAL A 127 -12.58 9.15 3.72
CA VAL A 127 -12.74 8.10 4.73
C VAL A 127 -13.06 8.72 6.08
N LYS A 128 -12.27 9.71 6.51
CA LYS A 128 -12.48 10.41 7.79
C LYS A 128 -13.85 11.08 7.85
N GLU A 129 -14.24 11.82 6.80
CA GLU A 129 -15.56 12.46 6.72
C GLU A 129 -16.71 11.48 6.94
N LYS A 130 -16.65 10.31 6.27
CA LYS A 130 -17.70 9.28 6.38
C LYS A 130 -17.71 8.59 7.75
N VAL A 131 -16.54 8.35 8.34
CA VAL A 131 -16.42 7.81 9.70
C VAL A 131 -17.01 8.79 10.72
N ASP A 132 -16.68 10.08 10.60
CA ASP A 132 -17.23 11.14 11.46
C ASP A 132 -18.78 11.26 11.29
N ALA A 133 -19.27 11.19 10.04
CA ALA A 133 -20.71 11.21 9.75
C ALA A 133 -21.47 10.05 10.40
N LEU A 134 -20.81 8.88 10.55
CA LEU A 134 -21.37 7.74 11.28
C LEU A 134 -21.19 7.83 12.80
N SER A 135 -20.52 8.86 13.31
CA SER A 135 -20.12 9.00 14.72
C SER A 135 -19.27 7.80 15.19
N LEU A 136 -18.44 7.27 14.30
CA LEU A 136 -17.51 6.18 14.56
C LEU A 136 -16.09 6.71 14.82
N ILE A 137 -15.20 5.84 15.27
CA ILE A 137 -13.84 6.23 15.64
C ILE A 137 -12.94 6.03 14.41
N TYR A 138 -12.33 7.12 13.93
CA TYR A 138 -11.26 7.07 12.96
C TYR A 138 -9.94 6.75 13.68
N VAL A 139 -9.10 5.92 13.05
CA VAL A 139 -7.79 5.55 13.61
C VAL A 139 -6.93 6.80 13.83
N PRO A 140 -6.07 6.85 14.87
CA PRO A 140 -5.18 7.98 15.09
C PRO A 140 -4.26 8.24 13.89
N VAL A 141 -4.05 9.52 13.58
CA VAL A 141 -3.21 10.00 12.49
C VAL A 141 -2.04 10.77 13.07
N PHE A 142 -0.83 10.27 12.89
CA PHE A 142 0.39 10.93 13.34
C PHE A 142 0.84 12.06 12.43
N TYR A 143 0.56 11.93 11.12
CA TYR A 143 0.96 12.91 10.12
C TYR A 143 0.02 12.88 8.90
N ASP A 144 -0.29 14.05 8.40
CA ASP A 144 -1.06 14.27 7.18
C ASP A 144 -0.42 15.45 6.44
N GLY A 145 0.37 15.17 5.40
CA GLY A 145 1.17 16.18 4.71
C GLY A 145 2.04 15.61 3.60
N LEU A 146 3.05 16.36 3.20
CA LEU A 146 3.95 15.94 2.13
C LEU A 146 4.97 14.92 2.63
N PHE A 147 5.27 13.92 1.83
CA PHE A 147 6.37 13.00 2.11
C PHE A 147 7.69 13.76 2.08
N GLU A 148 8.41 13.74 3.19
CA GLU A 148 9.69 14.42 3.36
C GLU A 148 10.86 13.45 3.20
N SER A 149 10.88 12.39 4.02
CA SER A 149 11.89 11.36 4.01
C SER A 149 11.42 10.11 4.75
N TRP A 150 12.13 9.01 4.59
CA TRP A 150 11.87 7.78 5.34
C TRP A 150 12.24 7.94 6.82
N GLU A 151 13.28 8.70 7.14
CA GLU A 151 13.67 9.01 8.53
C GLU A 151 12.52 9.71 9.26
N HIS A 152 11.84 10.65 8.57
CA HIS A 152 10.64 11.30 9.11
C HIS A 152 9.56 10.26 9.40
N CYS A 153 9.26 9.35 8.46
CA CYS A 153 8.26 8.29 8.68
C CYS A 153 8.66 7.36 9.84
N TYR A 154 9.92 6.93 9.91
CA TYR A 154 10.41 6.08 10.99
C TYR A 154 10.34 6.73 12.37
N SER A 155 10.38 8.07 12.44
CA SER A 155 10.27 8.81 13.71
C SER A 155 8.94 8.59 14.44
N PHE A 156 7.92 8.06 13.76
CA PHE A 156 6.61 7.74 14.33
C PHE A 156 6.49 6.28 14.79
N VAL A 157 7.42 5.40 14.41
CA VAL A 157 7.36 3.98 14.79
C VAL A 157 7.49 3.83 16.31
N GLY A 158 6.57 3.09 16.91
CA GLY A 158 6.50 2.88 18.35
C GLY A 158 5.80 3.97 19.15
N LYS A 159 5.46 5.12 18.52
CA LYS A 159 4.56 6.10 19.14
C LYS A 159 3.13 5.55 19.20
N THR A 160 2.34 6.04 20.15
CA THR A 160 0.93 5.68 20.28
C THR A 160 0.11 6.85 20.81
N GLU A 161 -1.05 7.09 20.18
CA GLU A 161 -2.11 7.97 20.70
C GLU A 161 -3.24 7.15 21.36
N MET A 162 -3.20 5.84 21.17
CA MET A 162 -4.13 4.92 21.86
C MET A 162 -3.85 4.78 23.35
N GLY A 163 -2.67 5.22 23.80
CA GLY A 163 -2.18 5.00 25.14
C GLY A 163 -1.46 3.65 25.28
N GLY A 164 -0.75 3.49 26.38
CA GLY A 164 0.14 2.37 26.60
C GLY A 164 1.60 2.79 26.49
N GLU A 165 2.51 1.82 26.58
CA GLU A 165 3.96 2.10 26.59
C GLU A 165 4.51 2.29 25.16
N TYR A 166 4.01 1.47 24.22
CA TYR A 166 4.47 1.47 22.82
C TYR A 166 3.34 1.09 21.88
N GLY A 167 3.27 1.76 20.69
CA GLY A 167 2.45 1.36 19.57
C GLY A 167 3.06 0.20 18.78
N GLU A 168 2.23 -0.59 18.09
CA GLU A 168 2.68 -1.70 17.24
C GLU A 168 3.58 -1.20 16.10
N GLY A 169 3.23 -0.05 15.51
CA GLY A 169 3.90 0.54 14.37
C GLY A 169 3.03 1.57 13.66
N ILE A 170 3.30 1.74 12.38
CA ILE A 170 2.61 2.72 11.53
C ILE A 170 2.16 2.11 10.21
N VAL A 171 1.15 2.72 9.59
CA VAL A 171 0.76 2.52 8.19
C VAL A 171 0.91 3.85 7.46
N ILE A 172 1.72 3.87 6.41
CA ILE A 172 1.95 5.03 5.55
C ILE A 172 1.15 4.83 4.27
N LYS A 173 0.31 5.81 3.92
CA LYS A 173 -0.61 5.76 2.79
C LYS A 173 -0.32 6.90 1.82
N ASN A 174 0.14 6.59 0.61
CA ASN A 174 0.34 7.60 -0.42
C ASN A 174 -1.00 8.01 -1.03
N GLN A 175 -1.41 9.26 -0.79
CA GLN A 175 -2.67 9.80 -1.29
C GLN A 175 -2.55 10.33 -2.72
N THR A 176 -1.37 10.78 -3.13
CA THR A 176 -1.10 11.22 -4.51
C THR A 176 -1.19 10.07 -5.50
N LYS A 177 -0.73 8.87 -5.10
CA LYS A 177 -0.70 7.66 -5.93
C LYS A 177 -1.75 6.61 -5.51
N LEU A 178 -2.81 7.03 -4.85
CA LEU A 178 -3.86 6.13 -4.33
C LEU A 178 -4.48 5.24 -5.41
N ASN A 179 -4.74 5.80 -6.58
CA ASN A 179 -5.37 5.12 -7.73
C ASN A 179 -4.43 5.12 -8.95
N ASP A 180 -3.13 4.91 -8.74
CA ASP A 180 -2.16 4.82 -9.84
C ASP A 180 -2.51 3.61 -10.74
N PRO A 181 -2.83 3.83 -12.03
CA PRO A 181 -3.19 2.76 -12.96
C PRO A 181 -2.06 1.75 -13.20
N ASN A 182 -0.82 2.12 -12.88
CA ASN A 182 0.35 1.24 -12.98
C ASN A 182 0.53 0.34 -11.77
N SER A 183 -0.27 0.53 -10.71
CA SER A 183 -0.24 -0.29 -9.50
C SER A 183 -1.53 -1.07 -9.32
N ARG A 184 -1.42 -2.37 -9.02
CA ARG A 184 -2.59 -3.21 -8.70
C ARG A 184 -3.20 -2.93 -7.33
N THR A 185 -2.45 -2.26 -6.46
CA THR A 185 -2.85 -1.90 -5.10
C THR A 185 -2.37 -0.49 -4.79
N PRO A 186 -3.07 0.26 -3.93
CA PRO A 186 -2.57 1.54 -3.42
C PRO A 186 -1.17 1.39 -2.81
N TYR A 187 -0.36 2.44 -2.92
CA TYR A 187 0.95 2.49 -2.28
C TYR A 187 0.80 2.68 -0.77
N TYR A 188 0.54 1.58 -0.07
CA TYR A 188 0.44 1.50 1.37
C TYR A 188 1.57 0.65 1.92
N ILE A 189 2.26 1.15 2.94
CA ILE A 189 3.38 0.48 3.60
C ILE A 189 3.10 0.41 5.10
N LYS A 190 3.39 -0.74 5.71
CA LYS A 190 3.44 -0.86 7.17
C LYS A 190 4.88 -0.99 7.65
N ILE A 191 5.18 -0.30 8.76
CA ILE A 191 6.42 -0.46 9.52
C ILE A 191 6.02 -0.87 10.94
N VAL A 192 6.49 -2.04 11.37
CA VAL A 192 6.18 -2.62 12.68
C VAL A 192 7.40 -2.49 13.57
N GLY A 193 7.21 -2.02 14.80
CA GLY A 193 8.28 -1.89 15.78
C GLY A 193 8.94 -3.25 16.10
N GLU A 194 10.23 -3.24 16.38
CA GLU A 194 11.03 -4.47 16.63
C GLU A 194 10.43 -5.39 17.70
N LYS A 195 9.80 -4.83 18.73
CA LYS A 195 9.15 -5.59 19.82
C LYS A 195 7.96 -6.44 19.38
N PHE A 196 7.36 -6.12 18.21
CA PHE A 196 6.12 -6.74 17.74
C PHE A 196 6.28 -7.48 16.41
N GLN A 197 7.51 -7.72 15.98
CA GLN A 197 7.78 -8.51 14.78
C GLN A 197 7.50 -9.98 15.06
N GLU A 198 6.58 -10.58 14.27
CA GLU A 198 6.08 -11.94 14.49
C GLU A 198 7.08 -13.06 14.19
N THR A 199 8.24 -12.77 13.62
CA THR A 199 9.23 -13.80 13.24
C THR A 199 10.67 -13.36 13.46
N HIS A 200 11.42 -14.18 14.23
CA HIS A 200 12.87 -14.10 14.33
C HIS A 200 13.62 -14.97 13.29
N GLU A 201 12.95 -15.76 12.47
CA GLU A 201 13.61 -16.85 11.72
C GLU A 201 13.63 -16.79 10.19
N HIS A 202 13.14 -15.79 9.52
CA HIS A 202 13.45 -15.52 8.11
C HIS A 202 13.45 -14.04 7.85
N HIS A 203 14.48 -13.37 8.33
CA HIS A 203 14.77 -11.98 8.01
C HIS A 203 15.01 -11.80 6.51
N LYS A 204 13.97 -11.44 5.77
CA LYS A 204 14.18 -10.36 4.80
C LYS A 204 14.28 -9.12 5.67
N LYS A 205 15.52 -8.65 5.93
CA LYS A 205 15.82 -7.47 6.76
C LYS A 205 14.88 -6.34 6.38
N GLU A 206 14.20 -5.74 7.34
CA GLU A 206 13.60 -4.42 7.13
C GLU A 206 14.75 -3.50 6.74
N VAL A 207 14.56 -2.75 5.66
CA VAL A 207 15.60 -1.88 5.13
C VAL A 207 15.68 -0.68 6.07
N SER A 208 16.86 -0.40 6.64
CA SER A 208 17.04 0.76 7.53
C SER A 208 16.92 2.07 6.75
N PRO A 209 16.68 3.21 7.41
CA PRO A 209 16.66 4.52 6.75
C PRO A 209 17.91 4.81 5.91
N GLU A 210 19.09 4.41 6.40
CA GLU A 210 20.36 4.58 5.68
C GLU A 210 20.42 3.68 4.43
N GLN A 211 19.91 2.45 4.53
CA GLN A 211 19.82 1.54 3.39
C GLN A 211 18.81 2.04 2.36
N ILE A 212 17.69 2.63 2.79
CA ILE A 212 16.71 3.24 1.90
C ILE A 212 17.34 4.39 1.13
N LYS A 213 18.04 5.30 1.82
CA LYS A 213 18.74 6.42 1.19
C LYS A 213 19.77 5.92 0.16
N ALA A 214 20.55 4.90 0.51
CA ALA A 214 21.51 4.29 -0.43
C ALA A 214 20.81 3.69 -1.66
N LEU A 215 19.64 3.07 -1.49
CA LEU A 215 18.84 2.53 -2.59
C LEU A 215 18.28 3.63 -3.50
N GLU A 216 17.84 4.76 -2.92
CA GLU A 216 17.36 5.92 -3.67
C GLU A 216 18.49 6.57 -4.48
N GLU A 217 19.65 6.80 -3.86
CA GLU A 217 20.85 7.31 -4.54
C GLU A 217 21.27 6.39 -5.68
N ASN A 218 21.26 5.09 -5.44
CA ASN A 218 21.58 4.06 -6.42
C ASN A 218 20.59 4.06 -7.61
N LYS A 219 19.29 4.24 -7.33
CA LYS A 219 18.24 4.36 -8.34
C LYS A 219 18.41 5.63 -9.16
N ILE A 220 18.61 6.79 -8.53
CA ILE A 220 18.84 8.07 -9.20
C ILE A 220 20.05 7.96 -10.14
N LEU A 221 21.16 7.38 -9.66
CA LEU A 221 22.34 7.17 -10.50
C LEU A 221 22.03 6.26 -11.70
N CYS A 222 21.25 5.21 -11.52
CA CYS A 222 20.83 4.32 -12.60
C CYS A 222 19.94 5.05 -13.63
N GLU A 223 19.05 5.92 -13.21
CA GLU A 223 18.18 6.72 -14.08
C GLU A 223 18.96 7.68 -14.98
N THR A 224 20.17 8.11 -14.58
CA THR A 224 21.02 8.94 -15.45
C THR A 224 21.51 8.20 -16.70
N ILE A 225 21.60 6.88 -16.65
CA ILE A 225 22.10 6.05 -17.77
C ILE A 225 21.02 5.19 -18.41
N VAL A 226 19.99 4.77 -17.69
CA VAL A 226 18.80 4.07 -18.23
C VAL A 226 17.74 5.09 -18.56
N THR A 227 17.95 5.87 -19.61
CA THR A 227 17.08 6.97 -20.04
C THR A 227 15.96 6.49 -20.98
N GLU A 228 14.89 7.26 -21.08
CA GLU A 228 13.82 7.02 -22.06
C GLU A 228 14.34 6.95 -23.48
N ALA A 229 15.26 7.85 -23.86
CA ALA A 229 15.88 7.86 -25.19
C ALA A 229 16.62 6.55 -25.49
N ARG A 230 17.37 6.00 -24.50
CA ARG A 230 18.08 4.73 -24.66
C ARG A 230 17.11 3.55 -24.81
N VAL A 231 16.08 3.51 -23.97
CA VAL A 231 15.05 2.48 -24.01
C VAL A 231 14.30 2.50 -25.33
N THR A 232 13.86 3.68 -25.80
CA THR A 232 13.16 3.87 -27.06
C THR A 232 14.03 3.45 -28.25
N LYS A 233 15.31 3.84 -28.25
CA LYS A 233 16.28 3.44 -29.30
C LYS A 233 16.38 1.91 -29.41
N ILE A 234 16.39 1.22 -28.29
CA ILE A 234 16.49 -0.26 -28.28
C ILE A 234 15.15 -0.90 -28.66
N LEU A 235 14.01 -0.31 -28.29
CA LEU A 235 12.70 -0.77 -28.75
C LEU A 235 12.59 -0.66 -30.28
N HIS A 236 13.01 0.45 -30.88
CA HIS A 236 13.04 0.58 -32.34
C HIS A 236 13.92 -0.49 -32.99
N LYS A 237 15.12 -0.79 -32.44
CA LYS A 237 15.94 -1.88 -32.94
C LYS A 237 15.24 -3.24 -32.88
N LEU A 238 14.43 -3.51 -31.83
CA LEU A 238 13.64 -4.74 -31.75
C LEU A 238 12.55 -4.81 -32.83
N VAL A 239 11.98 -3.65 -33.21
CA VAL A 239 11.04 -3.55 -34.33
C VAL A 239 11.77 -3.77 -35.66
N ASP A 240 12.90 -3.10 -35.90
CA ASP A 240 13.71 -3.24 -37.11
C ASP A 240 14.18 -4.68 -37.35
N GLU A 241 14.45 -5.40 -36.26
CA GLU A 241 14.85 -6.81 -36.29
C GLU A 241 13.65 -7.77 -36.42
N GLY A 242 12.42 -7.27 -36.44
CA GLY A 242 11.20 -8.08 -36.53
C GLY A 242 10.86 -8.88 -35.27
N ILE A 243 11.48 -8.55 -34.13
CA ILE A 243 11.22 -9.17 -32.82
C ILE A 243 9.93 -8.59 -32.23
N LEU A 244 9.67 -7.30 -32.44
CA LEU A 244 8.43 -6.61 -32.08
C LEU A 244 7.70 -6.15 -33.34
N PRO A 245 6.37 -6.18 -33.40
CA PRO A 245 5.62 -5.55 -34.46
C PRO A 245 5.73 -4.02 -34.38
N GLU A 246 5.52 -3.32 -35.50
CA GLU A 246 5.58 -1.85 -35.54
C GLU A 246 4.58 -1.19 -34.59
N ASN A 247 3.38 -1.79 -34.43
CA ASN A 247 2.32 -1.33 -33.54
C ASN A 247 2.25 -2.19 -32.27
N TRP A 248 3.40 -2.42 -31.61
CA TRP A 248 3.43 -3.17 -30.36
C TRP A 248 2.68 -2.43 -29.23
N GLY A 249 2.13 -3.18 -28.28
CA GLY A 249 1.34 -2.66 -27.17
C GLY A 249 1.39 -3.57 -25.96
N ALA A 250 0.34 -3.53 -25.14
CA ALA A 250 0.27 -4.29 -23.90
C ALA A 250 0.38 -5.83 -24.10
N SER A 251 -0.10 -6.35 -25.24
CA SER A 251 -0.01 -7.78 -25.60
C SER A 251 1.42 -8.26 -25.84
N GLU A 252 2.31 -7.37 -26.30
CA GLU A 252 3.71 -7.69 -26.60
C GLU A 252 4.63 -7.49 -25.40
N MET A 253 4.14 -6.99 -24.26
CA MET A 253 4.96 -6.77 -23.05
C MET A 253 5.76 -7.99 -22.59
N PRO A 254 5.29 -9.26 -22.73
CA PRO A 254 6.14 -10.42 -22.44
C PRO A 254 7.35 -10.55 -23.37
N ILE A 255 7.24 -10.13 -24.63
CA ILE A 255 8.34 -10.10 -25.61
C ILE A 255 9.31 -8.98 -25.26
N VAL A 256 8.77 -7.79 -24.94
CA VAL A 256 9.54 -6.63 -24.48
C VAL A 256 10.37 -7.00 -23.24
N ALA A 257 9.75 -7.57 -22.20
CA ALA A 257 10.43 -7.95 -20.97
C ALA A 257 11.60 -8.93 -21.21
N ARG A 258 11.42 -9.86 -22.14
CA ARG A 258 12.44 -10.87 -22.46
C ARG A 258 13.66 -10.31 -23.20
N ASN A 259 13.45 -9.32 -24.08
CA ASN A 259 14.48 -8.85 -25.02
C ASN A 259 15.05 -7.49 -24.64
N LEU A 260 14.23 -6.54 -24.21
CA LEU A 260 14.62 -5.15 -23.97
C LEU A 260 15.62 -5.02 -22.82
N CYS A 261 15.30 -5.56 -21.65
CA CYS A 261 16.07 -5.35 -20.44
C CYS A 261 17.53 -5.83 -20.59
N LYS A 262 17.74 -6.97 -21.22
CA LYS A 262 19.09 -7.51 -21.48
C LYS A 262 19.90 -6.57 -22.37
N ARG A 263 19.29 -6.06 -23.44
CA ARG A 263 19.96 -5.17 -24.40
C ARG A 263 20.27 -3.80 -23.82
N VAL A 264 19.36 -3.25 -23.01
CA VAL A 264 19.60 -1.99 -22.28
C VAL A 264 20.77 -2.16 -21.31
N PHE A 265 20.78 -3.28 -20.57
CA PHE A 265 21.88 -3.61 -19.65
C PHE A 265 23.24 -3.68 -20.37
N GLU A 266 23.32 -4.44 -21.48
CA GLU A 266 24.52 -4.59 -22.29
C GLU A 266 25.00 -3.27 -22.92
N ASP A 267 24.07 -2.44 -23.41
CA ASP A 267 24.34 -1.12 -23.97
C ASP A 267 24.89 -0.16 -22.91
N CYS A 268 24.29 -0.14 -21.71
CA CYS A 268 24.79 0.66 -20.59
C CYS A 268 26.20 0.21 -20.15
N GLN A 269 26.43 -1.09 -20.03
CA GLN A 269 27.76 -1.59 -19.64
C GLN A 269 28.83 -1.22 -20.66
N LYS A 270 28.50 -1.18 -21.94
CA LYS A 270 29.42 -0.85 -23.02
C LYS A 270 29.72 0.66 -23.09
N GLU A 271 28.69 1.50 -22.95
CA GLU A 271 28.79 2.94 -23.14
C GLU A 271 29.16 3.69 -21.85
N GLU A 272 28.72 3.17 -20.68
CA GLU A 272 28.88 3.81 -19.37
C GLU A 272 29.49 2.86 -18.31
N PRO A 273 30.64 2.22 -18.59
CA PRO A 273 31.21 1.20 -17.71
C PRO A 273 31.54 1.72 -16.31
N GLU A 274 32.02 2.97 -16.19
CA GLU A 274 32.39 3.58 -14.91
C GLU A 274 31.15 3.87 -14.04
N THR A 275 30.05 4.27 -14.66
CA THR A 275 28.80 4.54 -13.95
C THR A 275 28.11 3.25 -13.53
N THR A 276 28.06 2.25 -14.42
CA THR A 276 27.48 0.94 -14.11
C THR A 276 28.21 0.23 -12.97
N ALA A 277 29.53 0.41 -12.87
CA ALA A 277 30.34 -0.17 -11.79
C ALA A 277 30.04 0.44 -10.40
N LYS A 278 29.47 1.64 -10.34
CA LYS A 278 29.10 2.33 -9.10
C LYS A 278 27.69 1.96 -8.63
N ILE A 279 26.86 1.37 -9.50
CA ILE A 279 25.47 1.04 -9.20
C ILE A 279 25.38 -0.36 -8.59
N GLU A 280 24.99 -0.44 -7.34
CA GLU A 280 24.77 -1.71 -6.66
C GLU A 280 23.60 -2.47 -7.31
N ASN A 281 23.78 -3.76 -7.58
CA ASN A 281 22.77 -4.60 -8.24
C ASN A 281 22.25 -4.00 -9.56
N PHE A 282 23.12 -3.37 -10.36
CA PHE A 282 22.78 -2.63 -11.58
C PHE A 282 21.73 -3.35 -12.44
N GLY A 283 21.91 -4.64 -12.72
CA GLY A 283 20.98 -5.40 -13.56
C GLY A 283 19.53 -5.40 -13.04
N LYS A 284 19.34 -5.49 -11.72
CA LYS A 284 18.01 -5.49 -11.09
C LYS A 284 17.37 -4.09 -11.16
N VAL A 285 18.15 -3.06 -10.84
CA VAL A 285 17.67 -1.66 -10.84
C VAL A 285 17.37 -1.22 -12.27
N ALA A 286 18.26 -1.46 -13.20
CA ALA A 286 18.11 -1.15 -14.62
C ALA A 286 16.88 -1.83 -15.23
N ASN A 287 16.62 -3.10 -14.92
CA ASN A 287 15.43 -3.81 -15.39
C ASN A 287 14.13 -3.16 -14.89
N SER A 288 14.10 -2.75 -13.64
CA SER A 288 12.93 -2.07 -13.05
C SER A 288 12.62 -0.75 -13.77
N ILE A 289 13.65 0.10 -13.95
CA ILE A 289 13.53 1.38 -14.63
C ILE A 289 13.15 1.18 -16.11
N CYS A 290 13.83 0.28 -16.80
CA CYS A 290 13.58 -0.06 -18.20
C CYS A 290 12.12 -0.48 -18.44
N MET A 291 11.59 -1.38 -17.61
CA MET A 291 10.20 -1.82 -17.73
C MET A 291 9.18 -0.73 -17.35
N SER A 292 9.53 0.16 -16.41
CA SER A 292 8.71 1.32 -16.09
C SER A 292 8.61 2.28 -17.28
N ILE A 293 9.72 2.56 -17.94
CA ILE A 293 9.75 3.39 -19.15
C ILE A 293 8.95 2.74 -20.28
N ALA A 294 9.18 1.45 -20.56
CA ALA A 294 8.47 0.75 -21.63
C ALA A 294 6.94 0.77 -21.46
N ARG A 295 6.44 0.68 -20.23
CA ARG A 295 4.99 0.77 -19.94
C ARG A 295 4.41 2.17 -20.18
N LYS A 296 5.21 3.22 -20.10
CA LYS A 296 4.75 4.60 -20.36
C LYS A 296 4.68 4.93 -21.84
N LEU A 297 5.30 4.10 -22.69
CA LEU A 297 5.36 4.29 -24.14
C LEU A 297 4.22 3.59 -24.90
N ILE A 298 3.36 2.87 -24.21
CA ILE A 298 2.14 2.21 -24.71
C ILE A 298 0.90 2.87 -24.11
#